data_aaf8d79cb0af750d284b80a265367eee
#
_entry.id   aaf8d79cb0af750d284b80a265367eee
#
_cell.length_a   1.000
_cell.length_b   1.000
_cell.length_c   1.000
_cell.angle_alpha   90.00
_cell.angle_beta   90.00
_cell.angle_gamma   90.00
#
_symmetry.space_group_name_H-M   'P 1'
#
loop_
_entity.id
_entity.type
_entity.pdbx_description
1 polymer ?
#
loop_
_entity_poly.entity_id
_entity_poly.type
_entity_poly.pdbx_seq_one_letter_code
_entity_poly.pdbx_strand_id
1 'polypeptide(L)'
;MAIKKEAAVKQFLALFHTAALDLAKIRAALAPDARWQPVVPLANVVYGADAICREAERQYRIYKDCDCELLNIASAGDTVFTERVDRVRLLDGDKEIITNVAGVFTVDDDNRIVFWREYWDMLDIADQIGVSGETMREMMDTQVEV
;
A
#
# COMPACT_ATOMS: atom_id res chain seq x y z
N MET A 1 -21.60 5.97 -4.44
CA MET A 1 -21.65 7.04 -3.51
C MET A 1 -20.40 7.08 -2.67
N ALA A 2 -20.14 8.23 -2.09
CA ALA A 2 -18.91 8.45 -1.31
C ALA A 2 -18.73 7.44 -0.18
N ILE A 3 -19.78 7.18 0.61
CA ILE A 3 -19.72 6.23 1.72
C ILE A 3 -19.35 4.82 1.26
N LYS A 4 -19.90 4.39 0.12
CA LYS A 4 -19.58 3.05 -0.39
C LYS A 4 -18.14 2.97 -0.87
N LYS A 5 -17.61 4.02 -1.47
CA LYS A 5 -16.22 4.06 -1.93
C LYS A 5 -15.27 4.11 -0.74
N GLU A 6 -15.61 4.87 0.31
CA GLU A 6 -14.83 4.84 1.55
C GLU A 6 -14.84 3.46 2.18
N ALA A 7 -15.99 2.77 2.21
CA ALA A 7 -16.07 1.41 2.73
C ALA A 7 -15.21 0.44 1.92
N ALA A 8 -15.19 0.60 0.59
CA ALA A 8 -14.36 -0.23 -0.28
C ALA A 8 -12.86 -0.07 0.06
N VAL A 9 -12.41 1.17 0.31
CA VAL A 9 -11.04 1.43 0.70
C VAL A 9 -10.72 0.84 2.07
N LYS A 10 -11.62 0.96 3.05
CA LYS A 10 -11.43 0.36 4.36
C LYS A 10 -11.30 -1.16 4.26
N GLN A 11 -12.14 -1.79 3.46
CA GLN A 11 -12.10 -3.23 3.26
C GLN A 11 -10.82 -3.66 2.57
N PHE A 12 -10.36 -2.87 1.58
CA PHE A 12 -9.12 -3.15 0.88
C PHE A 12 -7.92 -3.08 1.83
N LEU A 13 -7.82 -2.03 2.64
CA LEU A 13 -6.73 -1.88 3.60
C LEU A 13 -6.73 -3.01 4.63
N ALA A 14 -7.90 -3.48 5.04
CA ALA A 14 -7.99 -4.59 6.00
C ALA A 14 -7.44 -5.90 5.45
N LEU A 15 -7.33 -6.06 4.13
CA LEU A 15 -6.75 -7.27 3.54
C LEU A 15 -5.25 -7.39 3.82
N PHE A 16 -4.61 -6.29 4.25
CA PHE A 16 -3.20 -6.30 4.57
C PHE A 16 -2.93 -6.49 6.07
N HIS A 17 -3.99 -6.64 6.90
CA HIS A 17 -3.83 -6.86 8.34
C HIS A 17 -3.69 -8.34 8.63
N THR A 18 -2.71 -8.99 8.06
CA THR A 18 -2.59 -10.43 8.19
C THR A 18 -1.16 -10.87 8.03
N ALA A 19 -0.84 -12.03 8.57
CA ALA A 19 0.49 -12.62 8.42
C ALA A 19 0.70 -13.16 7.00
N ALA A 20 -0.35 -13.54 6.32
CA ALA A 20 -0.27 -14.07 4.95
C ALA A 20 -1.35 -13.41 4.10
N LEU A 21 -0.97 -12.87 2.94
CA LEU A 21 -1.90 -12.19 2.06
C LEU A 21 -2.85 -13.17 1.36
N ASP A 22 -4.12 -12.78 1.28
CA ASP A 22 -5.09 -13.47 0.42
C ASP A 22 -5.10 -12.76 -0.93
N LEU A 23 -4.27 -13.21 -1.85
CA LEU A 23 -4.11 -12.57 -3.15
C LEU A 23 -5.38 -12.60 -3.99
N ALA A 24 -6.23 -13.61 -3.84
CA ALA A 24 -7.49 -13.67 -4.57
C ALA A 24 -8.43 -12.53 -4.13
N LYS A 25 -8.50 -12.24 -2.84
CA LYS A 25 -9.31 -11.13 -2.32
C LYS A 25 -8.75 -9.78 -2.73
N ILE A 26 -7.42 -9.62 -2.70
CA ILE A 26 -6.77 -8.39 -3.15
C ILE A 26 -7.07 -8.16 -4.64
N ARG A 27 -6.91 -9.20 -5.46
CA ARG A 27 -7.18 -9.09 -6.89
C ARG A 27 -8.65 -8.73 -7.15
N ALA A 28 -9.58 -9.29 -6.39
CA ALA A 28 -11.01 -9.02 -6.56
C ALA A 28 -11.36 -7.57 -6.18
N ALA A 29 -10.63 -6.95 -5.28
CA ALA A 29 -10.85 -5.57 -4.86
C ALA A 29 -10.24 -4.55 -5.83
N LEU A 30 -9.41 -4.98 -6.77
CA LEU A 30 -8.76 -4.12 -7.74
C LEU A 30 -9.46 -4.19 -9.09
N ALA A 31 -9.54 -3.07 -9.81
CA ALA A 31 -9.90 -3.11 -11.23
C ALA A 31 -8.81 -3.88 -11.99
N PRO A 32 -9.13 -4.58 -13.08
CA PRO A 32 -8.12 -5.37 -13.80
C PRO A 32 -6.91 -4.56 -14.25
N ASP A 33 -7.12 -3.30 -14.60
CA ASP A 33 -6.08 -2.40 -15.06
C ASP A 33 -5.66 -1.40 -13.97
N ALA A 34 -5.87 -1.73 -12.71
CA ALA A 34 -5.52 -0.89 -11.59
C ALA A 34 -4.04 -0.50 -11.58
N ARG A 35 -3.73 0.61 -10.96
CA ARG A 35 -2.37 1.11 -10.82
C ARG A 35 -2.05 1.31 -9.36
N TRP A 36 -0.82 1.05 -8.98
CA TRP A 36 -0.32 1.30 -7.63
C TRP A 36 1.01 2.01 -7.70
N GLN A 37 1.12 3.15 -7.03
CA GLN A 37 2.40 3.82 -6.82
C GLN A 37 2.71 3.80 -5.32
N PRO A 38 3.57 2.89 -4.88
CA PRO A 38 3.80 2.69 -3.45
C PRO A 38 4.47 3.85 -2.74
N VAL A 39 5.22 4.67 -3.46
CA VAL A 39 5.86 5.86 -2.91
C VAL A 39 5.80 6.96 -3.93
N VAL A 40 4.97 7.97 -3.72
CA VAL A 40 4.91 9.12 -4.64
C VAL A 40 5.97 10.14 -4.23
N PRO A 41 6.76 10.64 -5.17
CA PRO A 41 6.84 10.30 -6.58
C PRO A 41 7.94 9.30 -6.95
N LEU A 42 8.64 8.75 -5.97
CA LEU A 42 9.89 8.02 -6.23
C LEU A 42 9.72 6.63 -6.84
N ALA A 43 8.74 5.88 -6.39
CA ALA A 43 8.54 4.55 -6.94
C ALA A 43 7.83 4.62 -8.29
N ASN A 44 8.17 3.71 -9.17
CA ASN A 44 7.46 3.59 -10.42
C ASN A 44 6.05 3.04 -10.19
N VAL A 45 5.15 3.36 -11.08
CA VAL A 45 3.78 2.87 -11.02
C VAL A 45 3.74 1.41 -11.46
N VAL A 46 3.07 0.59 -10.66
CA VAL A 46 2.82 -0.82 -10.98
C VAL A 46 1.48 -0.90 -11.69
N TYR A 47 1.45 -1.53 -12.87
CA TYR A 47 0.25 -1.58 -13.69
C TYR A 47 -0.38 -2.97 -13.71
N GLY A 48 -1.67 -3.01 -13.44
CA GLY A 48 -2.49 -4.21 -13.51
C GLY A 48 -2.61 -4.95 -12.19
N ALA A 49 -3.77 -5.56 -11.95
CA ALA A 49 -4.08 -6.25 -10.70
C ALA A 49 -3.08 -7.38 -10.40
N ASP A 50 -2.65 -8.12 -11.42
CA ASP A 50 -1.69 -9.22 -11.21
C ASP A 50 -0.32 -8.69 -10.80
N ALA A 51 0.15 -7.60 -11.42
CA ALA A 51 1.43 -7.00 -11.06
C ALA A 51 1.37 -6.40 -9.66
N ILE A 52 0.24 -5.81 -9.27
CA ILE A 52 0.04 -5.29 -7.92
C ILE A 52 0.10 -6.43 -6.89
N CYS A 53 -0.53 -7.56 -7.17
CA CYS A 53 -0.45 -8.72 -6.28
C CYS A 53 0.99 -9.22 -6.14
N ARG A 54 1.76 -9.25 -7.23
CA ARG A 54 3.17 -9.65 -7.16
C ARG A 54 4.00 -8.68 -6.34
N GLU A 55 3.75 -7.38 -6.46
CA GLU A 55 4.47 -6.38 -5.68
C GLU A 55 4.10 -6.47 -4.18
N ALA A 56 2.83 -6.66 -3.85
CA ALA A 56 2.41 -6.86 -2.47
C ALA A 56 3.08 -8.11 -1.87
N GLU A 57 3.14 -9.19 -2.65
CA GLU A 57 3.80 -10.41 -2.21
C GLU A 57 5.30 -10.21 -2.03
N ARG A 58 5.94 -9.43 -2.92
CA ARG A 58 7.35 -9.10 -2.79
C ARG A 58 7.62 -8.33 -1.49
N GLN A 59 6.77 -7.37 -1.15
CA GLN A 59 6.91 -6.60 0.09
C GLN A 59 6.74 -7.49 1.32
N TYR A 60 5.85 -8.46 1.29
CA TYR A 60 5.63 -9.39 2.40
C TYR A 60 6.76 -10.42 2.57
N ARG A 61 7.79 -10.39 1.72
CA ARG A 61 9.04 -11.12 1.96
C ARG A 61 10.01 -10.30 2.81
N ILE A 62 9.71 -9.02 3.05
CA ILE A 62 10.56 -8.14 3.83
C ILE A 62 10.01 -7.98 5.25
N TYR A 63 8.68 -7.96 5.39
CA TYR A 63 8.03 -7.73 6.67
C TYR A 63 6.79 -8.60 6.87
N LYS A 64 6.28 -8.62 8.08
CA LYS A 64 5.09 -9.36 8.47
C LYS A 64 4.27 -8.54 9.47
N ASP A 65 3.13 -9.11 9.86
CA ASP A 65 2.27 -8.57 10.92
C ASP A 65 1.86 -7.11 10.68
N CYS A 66 1.46 -6.81 9.45
CA CYS A 66 1.03 -5.46 9.11
C CYS A 66 -0.25 -5.11 9.86
N ASP A 67 -0.25 -3.93 10.49
CA ASP A 67 -1.42 -3.38 11.14
C ASP A 67 -1.60 -1.97 10.60
N CYS A 68 -2.65 -1.74 9.83
CA CYS A 68 -2.95 -0.44 9.26
C CYS A 68 -4.02 0.24 10.10
N GLU A 69 -3.61 1.14 10.97
CA GLU A 69 -4.55 1.91 11.78
C GLU A 69 -5.05 3.13 10.99
N LEU A 70 -6.32 3.14 10.62
CA LEU A 70 -6.90 4.24 9.87
C LEU A 70 -7.30 5.36 10.83
N LEU A 71 -6.67 6.52 10.70
CA LEU A 71 -6.94 7.67 11.57
C LEU A 71 -8.05 8.56 11.00
N ASN A 72 -8.01 8.83 9.72
CA ASN A 72 -8.99 9.68 9.05
C ASN A 72 -9.26 9.17 7.64
N ILE A 73 -10.48 9.36 7.18
CA ILE A 73 -10.89 9.04 5.81
C ILE A 73 -11.88 10.09 5.33
N ALA A 74 -11.74 10.52 4.11
CA ALA A 74 -12.65 11.46 3.46
C ALA A 74 -12.68 11.16 1.97
N SER A 75 -13.70 11.63 1.27
CA SER A 75 -13.81 11.43 -0.17
C SER A 75 -14.25 12.68 -0.88
N ALA A 76 -13.83 12.81 -2.12
CA ALA A 76 -14.24 13.87 -3.03
C ALA A 76 -14.46 13.20 -4.39
N GLY A 77 -15.72 13.06 -4.82
CA GLY A 77 -16.06 12.33 -6.04
C GLY A 77 -15.62 10.88 -5.95
N ASP A 78 -14.83 10.45 -6.92
CA ASP A 78 -14.32 9.08 -6.97
C ASP A 78 -13.01 8.89 -6.21
N THR A 79 -12.50 9.95 -5.59
CA THR A 79 -11.23 9.90 -4.87
C THR A 79 -11.47 9.78 -3.37
N VAL A 80 -10.78 8.84 -2.74
CA VAL A 80 -10.83 8.61 -1.30
C VAL A 80 -9.45 8.90 -0.72
N PHE A 81 -9.41 9.73 0.33
CA PHE A 81 -8.18 10.11 1.00
C PHE A 81 -8.14 9.46 2.37
N THR A 82 -7.00 8.90 2.72
CA THR A 82 -6.80 8.27 4.03
C THR A 82 -5.56 8.84 4.70
N GLU A 83 -5.63 8.90 6.03
CA GLU A 83 -4.46 9.12 6.86
C GLU A 83 -4.37 7.91 7.78
N ARG A 84 -3.23 7.24 7.81
CA ARG A 84 -3.11 6.01 8.61
C ARG A 84 -1.71 5.85 9.18
N VAL A 85 -1.60 4.96 10.14
CA VAL A 85 -0.31 4.50 10.68
C VAL A 85 -0.21 3.01 10.39
N ASP A 86 0.83 2.61 9.66
CA ASP A 86 1.09 1.21 9.36
C ASP A 86 2.21 0.73 10.26
N ARG A 87 2.00 -0.37 10.98
CA ARG A 87 3.00 -1.00 11.82
C ARG A 87 3.30 -2.37 11.24
N VAL A 88 4.58 -2.65 11.02
CA VAL A 88 5.01 -3.95 10.51
C VAL A 88 6.22 -4.42 11.30
N ARG A 89 6.53 -5.71 11.21
CA ARG A 89 7.76 -6.25 11.76
C ARG A 89 8.63 -6.76 10.64
N LEU A 90 9.91 -6.42 10.67
CA LEU A 90 10.84 -6.94 9.68
C LEU A 90 11.03 -8.44 9.90
N LEU A 91 11.07 -9.19 8.81
CA LEU A 91 11.35 -10.63 8.90
C LEU A 91 12.78 -10.85 9.39
N ASP A 92 13.70 -9.96 9.03
CA ASP A 92 15.06 -10.00 9.51
C ASP A 92 15.16 -9.14 10.77
N GLY A 93 15.44 -9.76 11.92
CA GLY A 93 15.64 -9.04 13.18
C GLY A 93 14.38 -8.72 13.98
N ASP A 94 13.19 -8.97 13.43
CA ASP A 94 11.92 -8.78 14.13
C ASP A 94 11.69 -7.37 14.69
N LYS A 95 12.31 -6.36 14.10
CA LYS A 95 12.14 -4.98 14.56
C LYS A 95 10.82 -4.41 14.06
N GLU A 96 10.13 -3.67 14.93
CA GLU A 96 8.91 -2.99 14.55
C GLU A 96 9.23 -1.71 13.78
N ILE A 97 8.57 -1.50 12.67
CA ILE A 97 8.68 -0.31 11.84
C ILE A 97 7.32 0.39 11.81
N ILE A 98 7.30 1.68 12.07
CA ILE A 98 6.07 2.47 12.11
C ILE A 98 6.12 3.51 11.01
N THR A 99 5.14 3.48 10.10
CA THR A 99 5.08 4.38 8.95
C THR A 99 3.82 5.23 9.02
N ASN A 100 3.96 6.53 8.90
CA ASN A 100 2.82 7.43 8.75
C ASN A 100 2.55 7.59 7.26
N VAL A 101 1.35 7.26 6.81
CA VAL A 101 1.01 7.18 5.39
C VAL A 101 -0.24 7.97 5.07
N ALA A 102 -0.17 8.80 4.03
CA ALA A 102 -1.35 9.37 3.40
C ALA A 102 -1.60 8.60 2.11
N GLY A 103 -2.77 8.01 1.99
CA GLY A 103 -3.16 7.25 0.79
C GLY A 103 -4.20 8.00 -0.01
N VAL A 104 -4.08 7.94 -1.33
CA VAL A 104 -5.06 8.53 -2.25
C VAL A 104 -5.52 7.43 -3.20
N PHE A 105 -6.81 7.11 -3.15
CA PHE A 105 -7.38 6.01 -3.91
C PHE A 105 -8.42 6.55 -4.89
N THR A 106 -8.37 6.11 -6.13
CA THR A 106 -9.47 6.32 -7.07
C THR A 106 -10.28 5.03 -7.11
N VAL A 107 -11.60 5.13 -6.95
CA VAL A 107 -12.50 3.99 -6.85
C VAL A 107 -13.57 4.09 -7.94
N ASP A 108 -13.79 3.03 -8.70
CA ASP A 108 -14.78 3.02 -9.77
C ASP A 108 -16.20 2.79 -9.24
N ASP A 109 -17.18 2.78 -10.15
CA ASP A 109 -18.58 2.60 -9.77
C ASP A 109 -18.93 1.19 -9.31
N ASP A 110 -18.04 0.22 -9.56
CA ASP A 110 -18.18 -1.13 -9.04
C ASP A 110 -17.44 -1.29 -7.70
N ASN A 111 -17.02 -0.18 -7.10
CA ASN A 111 -16.29 -0.14 -5.82
C ASN A 111 -14.95 -0.90 -5.86
N ARG A 112 -14.29 -0.91 -7.02
CA ARG A 112 -12.95 -1.49 -7.14
C ARG A 112 -11.92 -0.37 -7.19
N ILE A 113 -10.74 -0.64 -6.66
CA ILE A 113 -9.63 0.31 -6.65
C ILE A 113 -9.06 0.42 -8.07
N VAL A 114 -9.00 1.64 -8.59
CA VAL A 114 -8.46 1.90 -9.93
C VAL A 114 -7.06 2.49 -9.83
N PHE A 115 -6.80 3.31 -8.85
CA PHE A 115 -5.46 3.85 -8.63
C PHE A 115 -5.22 3.98 -7.14
N TRP A 116 -4.07 3.48 -6.70
CA TRP A 116 -3.66 3.46 -5.30
C TRP A 116 -2.31 4.17 -5.21
N ARG A 117 -2.26 5.31 -4.53
CA ARG A 117 -1.04 6.11 -4.38
C ARG A 117 -0.76 6.31 -2.91
N GLU A 118 0.50 6.18 -2.53
CA GLU A 118 0.91 6.31 -1.13
C GLU A 118 2.00 7.34 -0.97
N TYR A 119 1.86 8.18 0.07
CA TYR A 119 2.80 9.24 0.40
C TYR A 119 3.32 8.99 1.81
N TRP A 120 4.61 8.81 1.95
CA TRP A 120 5.23 8.60 3.25
C TRP A 120 6.71 9.02 3.19
N ASP A 121 7.33 9.15 4.39
CA ASP A 121 8.69 9.63 4.48
C ASP A 121 9.66 8.45 4.41
N MET A 122 10.31 8.28 3.26
CA MET A 122 11.28 7.20 3.06
C MET A 122 12.51 7.35 3.93
N LEU A 123 12.92 8.58 4.25
CA LEU A 123 14.10 8.78 5.07
C LEU A 123 13.85 8.36 6.52
N ASP A 124 12.64 8.61 7.03
CA ASP A 124 12.27 8.13 8.35
C ASP A 124 12.32 6.61 8.41
N ILE A 125 11.80 5.93 7.41
CA ILE A 125 11.81 4.47 7.36
C ILE A 125 13.23 3.93 7.17
N ALA A 126 14.04 4.56 6.34
CA ALA A 126 15.44 4.19 6.18
C ALA A 126 16.19 4.27 7.52
N ASP A 127 15.93 5.33 8.30
CA ASP A 127 16.53 5.48 9.61
C ASP A 127 16.05 4.39 10.58
N GLN A 128 14.77 4.04 10.58
CA GLN A 128 14.25 2.97 11.42
C GLN A 128 14.86 1.61 11.08
N ILE A 129 15.02 1.34 9.79
CA ILE A 129 15.59 0.06 9.33
C ILE A 129 17.11 0.04 9.55
N GLY A 130 17.74 1.19 9.51
CA GLY A 130 19.19 1.29 9.64
C GLY A 130 19.93 1.20 8.31
N VAL A 131 19.32 1.68 7.23
CA VAL A 131 19.94 1.70 5.91
C VAL A 131 20.05 3.13 5.39
N SER A 132 20.85 3.35 4.35
CA SER A 132 20.94 4.67 3.72
C SER A 132 19.69 4.98 2.91
N GLY A 133 19.45 6.26 2.62
CA GLY A 133 18.37 6.67 1.73
C GLY A 133 18.51 6.05 0.34
N GLU A 134 19.75 5.89 -0.14
CA GLU A 134 19.99 5.25 -1.43
C GLU A 134 19.56 3.78 -1.41
N THR A 135 19.93 3.06 -0.39
CA THR A 135 19.50 1.65 -0.23
C THR A 135 17.97 1.56 -0.12
N MET A 136 17.35 2.46 0.63
CA MET A 136 15.89 2.47 0.75
C MET A 136 15.23 2.71 -0.60
N ARG A 137 15.78 3.62 -1.40
CA ARG A 137 15.28 3.88 -2.75
C ARG A 137 15.36 2.62 -3.62
N GLU A 138 16.45 1.87 -3.53
CA GLU A 138 16.58 0.63 -4.27
C GLU A 138 15.58 -0.42 -3.80
N MET A 139 15.31 -0.50 -2.48
CA MET A 139 14.35 -1.45 -1.95
C MET A 139 12.93 -1.15 -2.45
N MET A 140 12.63 0.10 -2.76
CA MET A 140 11.31 0.52 -3.25
C MET A 140 11.22 0.60 -4.77
N ASP A 141 12.24 0.13 -5.48
CA ASP A 141 12.22 0.12 -6.94
C ASP A 141 11.30 -0.99 -7.42
N THR A 142 10.11 -0.57 -7.89
CA THR A 142 9.07 -1.51 -8.24
C THR A 142 9.10 -1.92 -9.69
N GLN A 143 10.16 -1.34 -10.46
CA GLN A 143 10.10 -1.62 -11.76
C GLN A 143 10.63 -2.70 -12.22
N VAL A 144 11.19 -3.12 -11.45
CA VAL A 144 11.73 -4.11 -11.70
C VAL A 144 10.99 -4.99 -12.24
N GLU A 145 10.88 -5.37 -12.78
CA GLU A 145 10.37 -6.03 -13.35
C GLU A 145 9.52 -6.60 -13.39
N VAL A 146 9.16 -6.53 -13.78
CA VAL A 146 8.10 -7.04 -13.94
C VAL A 146 7.93 -8.05 -14.91
#